data_6c99c99a478853fa42b49792ce749e17
#
_entry.id   6c99c99a478853fa42b49792ce749e17
#
_cell.length_a   1.000
_cell.length_b   1.000
_cell.length_c   1.000
_cell.angle_alpha   90.00
_cell.angle_beta   90.00
_cell.angle_gamma   90.00
#
_symmetry.space_group_name_H-M   'P 1'
#
loop_
_entity.id
_entity.type
_entity.pdbx_description
1 polymer ?
#
loop_
_entity_poly.entity_id
_entity_poly.type
_entity_poly.pdbx_seq_one_letter_code
_entity_poly.pdbx_strand_id
1 'polypeptide(L)'
;DLRYLPWLDEYAQQTYQPGEYTAADLYTYTYNTGTVFAGAEDEAAALLEEDKDPGLGVRGLQAQGITGKGVRAAIIDQPLLTDHPELSGRIAAYYDTGCEGETASMHGPAVASLFAGESIGIAPDAALYYAAWPSWLMDSRYAAEALDWVVAQNEALPDGEKIRVVSVSAAPGNAEM
;
A
#
# COMPACT_ATOMS: atom_id res chain seq x y z
N ASP A 1 -18.94 -1.53 14.65
CA ASP A 1 -19.25 -1.02 13.32
C ASP A 1 -18.01 -1.14 12.43
N LEU A 2 -18.05 -2.05 11.45
CA LEU A 2 -16.91 -2.37 10.56
C LEU A 2 -16.44 -1.16 9.73
N ARG A 3 -17.26 -0.17 9.52
CA ARG A 3 -16.90 1.03 8.75
C ARG A 3 -15.77 1.84 9.36
N TYR A 4 -15.54 1.69 10.67
CA TYR A 4 -14.60 2.54 11.39
C TYR A 4 -13.40 1.80 11.98
N LEU A 5 -13.45 0.48 12.06
CA LEU A 5 -12.47 -0.30 12.82
C LEU A 5 -11.95 -1.53 12.06
N PRO A 6 -11.75 -1.46 10.72
CA PRO A 6 -11.36 -2.64 9.93
C PRO A 6 -9.94 -3.14 10.25
N TRP A 7 -9.11 -2.33 10.87
CA TRP A 7 -7.73 -2.68 11.25
C TRP A 7 -7.61 -3.34 12.62
N LEU A 8 -8.69 -3.47 13.37
CA LEU A 8 -8.69 -4.20 14.63
C LEU A 8 -9.04 -5.66 14.35
N ASP A 9 -8.12 -6.57 14.63
CA ASP A 9 -8.27 -8.02 14.37
C ASP A 9 -9.57 -8.60 14.93
N GLU A 10 -9.99 -8.11 16.11
CA GLU A 10 -11.22 -8.54 16.75
C GLU A 10 -12.49 -8.23 15.93
N TYR A 11 -12.45 -7.20 15.07
CA TYR A 11 -13.57 -6.82 14.19
C TYR A 11 -13.44 -7.45 12.81
N ALA A 12 -12.24 -7.69 12.34
CA ALA A 12 -11.99 -8.26 11.02
C ALA A 12 -12.51 -9.71 10.87
N GLN A 13 -12.77 -10.39 11.99
CA GLN A 13 -13.25 -11.77 12.03
C GLN A 13 -14.70 -11.89 12.52
N GLN A 14 -15.43 -10.81 12.65
CA GLN A 14 -16.84 -10.86 13.07
C GLN A 14 -17.72 -11.46 11.99
N THR A 15 -18.67 -12.27 12.41
CA THR A 15 -19.72 -12.81 11.55
C THR A 15 -21.03 -12.06 11.81
N TYR A 16 -21.58 -11.46 10.77
CA TYR A 16 -22.86 -10.78 10.81
C TYR A 16 -23.98 -11.72 10.41
N GLN A 17 -25.12 -11.65 11.11
CA GLN A 17 -26.24 -12.52 10.83
C GLN A 17 -27.08 -12.00 9.65
N PRO A 18 -27.69 -12.91 8.85
CA PRO A 18 -28.61 -12.50 7.79
C PRO A 18 -29.72 -11.62 8.34
N GLY A 19 -30.00 -10.50 7.66
CA GLY A 19 -31.01 -9.53 8.06
C GLY A 19 -30.49 -8.36 8.93
N GLU A 20 -29.25 -8.42 9.41
CA GLU A 20 -28.59 -7.30 10.07
C GLU A 20 -28.03 -6.29 9.06
N TYR A 21 -28.00 -6.65 7.78
CA TYR A 21 -27.50 -5.83 6.66
C TYR A 21 -28.25 -6.22 5.37
N THR A 22 -28.19 -5.35 4.40
CA THR A 22 -28.65 -5.60 3.03
C THR A 22 -27.47 -5.61 2.06
N ALA A 23 -27.66 -6.12 0.83
CA ALA A 23 -26.61 -6.06 -0.19
C ALA A 23 -26.11 -4.62 -0.44
N ALA A 24 -26.98 -3.63 -0.33
CA ALA A 24 -26.58 -2.22 -0.46
C ALA A 24 -25.68 -1.74 0.69
N ASP A 25 -25.79 -2.33 1.86
CA ASP A 25 -24.96 -1.95 3.00
C ASP A 25 -23.50 -2.41 2.83
N LEU A 26 -23.25 -3.49 2.06
CA LEU A 26 -21.88 -3.97 1.78
C LEU A 26 -21.01 -2.87 1.18
N TYR A 27 -21.55 -1.99 0.33
CA TYR A 27 -20.85 -0.86 -0.25
C TYR A 27 -20.48 0.23 0.76
N THR A 28 -21.07 0.20 1.95
CA THR A 28 -20.83 1.19 3.00
C THR A 28 -19.88 0.69 4.09
N TYR A 29 -19.57 -0.60 4.10
CA TYR A 29 -18.67 -1.20 5.08
C TYR A 29 -17.24 -1.23 4.58
N THR A 30 -16.28 -1.09 5.50
CA THR A 30 -14.90 -1.43 5.26
C THR A 30 -14.64 -2.81 5.85
N TYR A 31 -14.17 -3.74 5.04
CA TYR A 31 -13.95 -5.13 5.43
C TYR A 31 -12.82 -5.77 4.61
N ASN A 32 -12.42 -6.96 5.00
CA ASN A 32 -11.39 -7.74 4.32
C ASN A 32 -11.85 -9.19 4.11
N THR A 33 -11.00 -10.00 3.53
CA THR A 33 -11.30 -11.42 3.24
C THR A 33 -11.56 -12.28 4.48
N GLY A 34 -11.21 -11.80 5.68
CA GLY A 34 -11.51 -12.48 6.95
C GLY A 34 -12.89 -12.15 7.50
N THR A 35 -13.59 -11.16 6.93
CA THR A 35 -14.94 -10.76 7.35
C THR A 35 -15.97 -11.66 6.70
N VAL A 36 -16.89 -12.22 7.49
CA VAL A 36 -17.96 -13.08 7.01
C VAL A 36 -19.30 -12.36 7.10
N PHE A 37 -19.97 -12.21 5.96
CA PHE A 37 -21.36 -11.75 5.86
C PHE A 37 -22.25 -12.95 5.60
N ALA A 38 -22.78 -13.55 6.66
CA ALA A 38 -23.55 -14.79 6.57
C ALA A 38 -24.75 -14.66 5.62
N GLY A 39 -24.76 -15.45 4.53
CA GLY A 39 -25.77 -15.42 3.49
C GLY A 39 -25.55 -14.37 2.39
N ALA A 40 -24.39 -13.68 2.38
CA ALA A 40 -23.95 -12.78 1.31
C ALA A 40 -22.42 -12.90 1.08
N GLU A 41 -21.86 -14.07 1.31
CA GLU A 41 -20.43 -14.32 1.19
C GLU A 41 -19.93 -14.09 -0.23
N ASP A 42 -20.68 -14.57 -1.22
CA ASP A 42 -20.31 -14.45 -2.64
C ASP A 42 -20.39 -12.99 -3.12
N GLU A 43 -21.39 -12.25 -2.68
CA GLU A 43 -21.54 -10.82 -3.00
C GLU A 43 -20.41 -9.99 -2.36
N ALA A 44 -20.06 -10.28 -1.11
CA ALA A 44 -18.97 -9.59 -0.43
C ALA A 44 -17.62 -9.91 -1.08
N ALA A 45 -17.37 -11.15 -1.46
CA ALA A 45 -16.17 -11.54 -2.19
C ALA A 45 -16.09 -10.88 -3.57
N ALA A 46 -17.21 -10.86 -4.32
CA ALA A 46 -17.27 -10.21 -5.63
C ALA A 46 -16.98 -8.71 -5.53
N LEU A 47 -17.53 -8.04 -4.52
CA LEU A 47 -17.29 -6.61 -4.30
C LEU A 47 -15.81 -6.33 -3.96
N LEU A 48 -15.18 -7.16 -3.11
CA LEU A 48 -13.75 -7.03 -2.84
C LEU A 48 -12.89 -7.21 -4.10
N GLU A 49 -13.26 -8.11 -5.00
CA GLU A 49 -12.55 -8.28 -6.27
C GLU A 49 -12.78 -7.09 -7.22
N GLU A 50 -13.99 -6.53 -7.26
CA GLU A 50 -14.30 -5.32 -8.02
C GLU A 50 -13.49 -4.12 -7.50
N ASP A 51 -13.41 -3.96 -6.19
CA ASP A 51 -12.69 -2.86 -5.54
C ASP A 51 -11.16 -2.95 -5.71
N LYS A 52 -10.63 -4.11 -6.09
CA LYS A 52 -9.23 -4.25 -6.48
C LYS A 52 -8.92 -3.62 -7.84
N ASP A 53 -9.90 -3.29 -8.64
CA ASP A 53 -9.68 -2.56 -9.89
C ASP A 53 -9.44 -1.07 -9.58
N PRO A 54 -8.22 -0.55 -9.81
CA PRO A 54 -7.92 0.87 -9.55
C PRO A 54 -8.65 1.82 -10.50
N GLY A 55 -9.44 1.31 -11.44
CA GLY A 55 -10.09 2.11 -12.46
C GLY A 55 -9.12 2.70 -13.48
N LEU A 56 -9.48 3.82 -14.09
CA LEU A 56 -8.65 4.58 -15.05
C LEU A 56 -8.09 3.74 -16.22
N GLY A 57 -8.64 2.57 -16.48
CA GLY A 57 -8.19 1.66 -17.52
C GLY A 57 -6.92 0.87 -17.20
N VAL A 58 -6.49 0.86 -15.94
CA VAL A 58 -5.25 0.18 -15.49
C VAL A 58 -5.27 -1.30 -15.82
N ARG A 59 -6.38 -2.01 -15.55
CA ARG A 59 -6.51 -3.44 -15.90
C ARG A 59 -6.36 -3.69 -17.40
N GLY A 60 -6.85 -2.77 -18.22
CA GLY A 60 -6.67 -2.82 -19.69
C GLY A 60 -5.22 -2.67 -20.12
N LEU A 61 -4.43 -1.84 -19.43
CA LEU A 61 -2.99 -1.70 -19.67
C LEU A 61 -2.24 -2.94 -19.19
N GLN A 62 -2.56 -3.46 -18.01
CA GLN A 62 -1.97 -4.67 -17.47
C GLN A 62 -2.21 -5.88 -18.39
N ALA A 63 -3.41 -6.02 -18.94
CA ALA A 63 -3.74 -7.06 -19.91
C ALA A 63 -2.92 -6.96 -21.21
N GLN A 64 -2.37 -5.79 -21.53
CA GLN A 64 -1.46 -5.55 -22.65
C GLN A 64 0.03 -5.75 -22.27
N GLY A 65 0.31 -6.16 -21.02
CA GLY A 65 1.66 -6.35 -20.50
C GLY A 65 2.32 -5.07 -20.00
N ILE A 66 1.57 -3.97 -19.84
CA ILE A 66 2.07 -2.72 -19.27
C ILE A 66 1.87 -2.79 -17.76
N THR A 67 2.86 -3.34 -17.06
CA THR A 67 2.77 -3.72 -15.62
C THR A 67 3.84 -3.04 -14.77
N GLY A 68 4.59 -2.08 -15.32
CA GLY A 68 5.75 -1.50 -14.66
C GLY A 68 7.02 -2.37 -14.75
N LYS A 69 7.00 -3.46 -15.51
CA LYS A 69 8.16 -4.34 -15.70
C LYS A 69 9.36 -3.57 -16.24
N GLY A 70 10.49 -3.69 -15.52
CA GLY A 70 11.73 -2.97 -15.85
C GLY A 70 11.76 -1.52 -15.38
N VAL A 71 10.70 -1.03 -14.74
CA VAL A 71 10.67 0.30 -14.11
C VAL A 71 11.10 0.19 -12.65
N ARG A 72 11.97 1.10 -12.22
CA ARG A 72 12.30 1.28 -10.81
C ARG A 72 11.61 2.52 -10.27
N ALA A 73 10.98 2.36 -9.11
CA ALA A 73 10.33 3.44 -8.40
C ALA A 73 10.83 3.48 -6.95
N ALA A 74 10.82 4.66 -6.36
CA ALA A 74 11.06 4.80 -4.93
C ALA A 74 9.77 5.22 -4.21
N ILE A 75 9.62 4.75 -2.99
CA ILE A 75 8.57 5.18 -2.05
C ILE A 75 9.24 5.62 -0.76
N ILE A 76 8.87 6.80 -0.29
CA ILE A 76 9.25 7.31 1.03
C ILE A 76 7.98 7.42 1.85
N ASP A 77 7.84 6.55 2.85
CA ASP A 77 6.63 6.44 3.66
C ASP A 77 6.95 5.79 5.02
N GLN A 78 5.95 5.55 5.84
CA GLN A 78 6.08 4.87 7.13
C GLN A 78 6.57 3.41 6.98
N PRO A 79 7.01 2.75 8.07
CA PRO A 79 7.55 1.38 8.01
C PRO A 79 6.67 0.40 7.26
N LEU A 80 7.31 -0.48 6.51
CA LEU A 80 6.68 -1.45 5.62
C LEU A 80 6.72 -2.86 6.21
N LEU A 81 5.66 -3.62 6.00
CA LEU A 81 5.65 -5.06 6.22
C LEU A 81 6.25 -5.75 4.99
N THR A 82 7.57 -5.96 5.02
CA THR A 82 8.36 -6.38 3.85
C THR A 82 8.07 -7.81 3.39
N ASP A 83 7.53 -8.64 4.27
CA ASP A 83 7.17 -10.04 4.02
C ASP A 83 5.68 -10.24 3.67
N HIS A 84 4.92 -9.13 3.54
CA HIS A 84 3.52 -9.21 3.13
C HIS A 84 3.40 -9.82 1.73
N PRO A 85 2.47 -10.76 1.49
CA PRO A 85 2.30 -11.41 0.18
C PRO A 85 2.18 -10.44 -1.00
N GLU A 86 1.45 -9.35 -0.85
CA GLU A 86 1.31 -8.31 -1.89
C GLU A 86 2.65 -7.70 -2.33
N LEU A 87 3.66 -7.71 -1.47
CA LEU A 87 4.95 -7.04 -1.72
C LEU A 87 6.10 -8.00 -1.95
N SER A 88 5.85 -9.30 -1.83
CA SER A 88 6.87 -10.33 -1.98
C SER A 88 7.57 -10.26 -3.34
N GLY A 89 8.91 -10.16 -3.32
CA GLY A 89 9.74 -10.07 -4.52
C GLY A 89 9.72 -8.73 -5.27
N ARG A 90 9.01 -7.72 -4.75
CA ARG A 90 8.90 -6.38 -5.38
C ARG A 90 9.85 -5.35 -4.78
N ILE A 91 10.28 -5.59 -3.54
CA ILE A 91 11.18 -4.67 -2.82
C ILE A 91 12.61 -5.00 -3.25
N ALA A 92 13.20 -4.11 -4.06
CA ALA A 92 14.59 -4.21 -4.51
C ALA A 92 15.59 -3.78 -3.44
N ALA A 93 15.23 -2.76 -2.65
CA ALA A 93 16.02 -2.29 -1.52
C ALA A 93 15.11 -1.62 -0.49
N TYR A 94 15.45 -1.77 0.78
CA TYR A 94 14.76 -1.15 1.91
C TYR A 94 15.75 -0.41 2.78
N TYR A 95 15.40 0.79 3.20
CA TYR A 95 16.18 1.63 4.09
C TYR A 95 15.31 2.17 5.22
N ASP A 96 15.87 2.23 6.40
CA ASP A 96 15.19 2.72 7.59
C ASP A 96 15.90 3.97 8.11
N THR A 97 15.16 5.06 8.25
CA THR A 97 15.69 6.36 8.69
C THR A 97 15.35 6.67 10.15
N GLY A 98 15.26 5.69 11.01
CA GLY A 98 14.98 5.88 12.44
C GLY A 98 13.66 5.27 12.89
N CYS A 99 13.23 4.22 12.21
CA CYS A 99 12.07 3.41 12.58
C CYS A 99 12.49 2.05 13.16
N GLU A 100 13.77 1.85 13.51
CA GLU A 100 14.28 0.57 14.00
C GLU A 100 13.49 0.07 15.20
N GLY A 101 12.95 -1.13 15.08
CA GLY A 101 12.13 -1.75 16.12
C GLY A 101 10.66 -1.33 16.11
N GLU A 102 10.26 -0.42 15.24
CA GLU A 102 8.86 -0.07 15.05
C GLU A 102 8.14 -1.12 14.22
N THR A 103 6.90 -1.41 14.60
CA THR A 103 6.03 -2.28 13.81
C THR A 103 5.61 -1.56 12.53
N ALA A 104 5.46 -2.29 11.44
CA ALA A 104 4.90 -1.75 10.21
C ALA A 104 3.56 -1.04 10.48
N SER A 105 3.45 0.18 9.96
CA SER A 105 2.22 0.97 10.08
C SER A 105 1.17 0.50 9.07
N MET A 106 -0.03 1.01 9.17
CA MET A 106 -1.06 0.79 8.17
C MET A 106 -0.76 1.55 6.87
N HIS A 107 -0.20 2.76 6.96
CA HIS A 107 -0.04 3.68 5.83
C HIS A 107 0.99 3.20 4.80
N GLY A 108 2.20 2.86 5.24
CA GLY A 108 3.26 2.39 4.35
C GLY A 108 2.87 1.16 3.53
N PRO A 109 2.37 0.06 4.16
CA PRO A 109 1.86 -1.10 3.45
C PRO A 109 0.73 -0.79 2.47
N ALA A 110 -0.22 0.08 2.85
CA ALA A 110 -1.32 0.48 1.96
C ALA A 110 -0.80 1.20 0.71
N VAL A 111 0.06 2.22 0.86
CA VAL A 111 0.65 2.95 -0.26
C VAL A 111 1.45 2.03 -1.17
N ALA A 112 2.31 1.18 -0.60
CA ALA A 112 3.15 0.27 -1.37
C ALA A 112 2.32 -0.79 -2.12
N SER A 113 1.27 -1.34 -1.51
CA SER A 113 0.41 -2.33 -2.14
C SER A 113 -0.43 -1.73 -3.28
N LEU A 114 -0.97 -0.52 -3.12
CA LEU A 114 -1.65 0.19 -4.20
C LEU A 114 -0.70 0.56 -5.35
N PHE A 115 0.58 0.80 -5.05
CA PHE A 115 1.58 1.10 -6.07
C PHE A 115 2.00 -0.14 -6.86
N ALA A 116 2.47 -1.19 -6.17
CA ALA A 116 3.07 -2.36 -6.79
C ALA A 116 2.64 -3.71 -6.18
N GLY A 117 1.52 -3.75 -5.47
CA GLY A 117 0.98 -4.99 -4.93
C GLY A 117 0.64 -6.00 -6.02
N GLU A 118 0.71 -7.29 -5.68
CA GLU A 118 0.47 -8.38 -6.61
C GLU A 118 -0.94 -8.36 -7.19
N SER A 119 -1.93 -8.16 -6.32
CA SER A 119 -3.35 -8.24 -6.70
C SER A 119 -4.01 -6.89 -6.90
N ILE A 120 -3.53 -5.83 -6.23
CA ILE A 120 -4.17 -4.51 -6.23
C ILE A 120 -3.28 -3.40 -6.81
N GLY A 121 -2.00 -3.70 -7.09
CA GLY A 121 -1.04 -2.70 -7.55
C GLY A 121 -1.31 -2.19 -8.95
N ILE A 122 -1.06 -0.89 -9.17
CA ILE A 122 -1.11 -0.26 -10.48
C ILE A 122 0.05 -0.76 -11.35
N ALA A 123 1.23 -0.94 -10.76
CA ALA A 123 2.45 -1.38 -11.43
C ALA A 123 3.07 -2.63 -10.74
N PRO A 124 2.40 -3.80 -10.80
CA PRO A 124 2.75 -4.97 -10.00
C PRO A 124 4.13 -5.57 -10.31
N ASP A 125 4.72 -5.25 -11.45
CA ASP A 125 6.06 -5.72 -11.83
C ASP A 125 7.15 -4.64 -11.67
N ALA A 126 6.85 -3.50 -11.07
CA ALA A 126 7.85 -2.49 -10.77
C ALA A 126 8.77 -2.92 -9.62
N ALA A 127 10.05 -2.55 -9.69
CA ALA A 127 11.00 -2.77 -8.60
C ALA A 127 10.99 -1.57 -7.66
N LEU A 128 10.69 -1.81 -6.37
CA LEU A 128 10.58 -0.77 -5.35
C LEU A 128 11.89 -0.57 -4.58
N TYR A 129 12.31 0.68 -4.48
CA TYR A 129 13.29 1.18 -3.52
C TYR A 129 12.50 1.89 -2.41
N TYR A 130 12.45 1.32 -1.23
CA TYR A 130 11.61 1.80 -0.16
C TYR A 130 12.44 2.40 0.96
N ALA A 131 12.16 3.66 1.32
CA ALA A 131 12.76 4.32 2.47
C ALA A 131 11.68 4.58 3.53
N ALA A 132 11.80 3.90 4.66
CA ALA A 132 10.92 4.10 5.80
C ALA A 132 11.36 5.33 6.60
N TRP A 133 10.40 6.17 6.99
CA TRP A 133 10.64 7.33 7.84
C TRP A 133 9.58 7.48 8.94
N PRO A 134 9.97 7.91 10.15
CA PRO A 134 9.06 8.08 11.27
C PRO A 134 8.29 9.39 11.16
N SER A 135 7.30 9.46 10.26
CA SER A 135 6.53 10.69 9.98
C SER A 135 5.82 11.25 11.21
N TRP A 136 5.49 10.40 12.19
CA TRP A 136 4.87 10.79 13.47
C TRP A 136 5.78 11.65 14.36
N LEU A 137 7.09 11.64 14.13
CA LEU A 137 8.02 12.50 14.86
C LEU A 137 8.00 13.95 14.35
N MET A 138 7.34 14.22 13.22
CA MET A 138 7.24 15.54 12.61
C MET A 138 8.59 16.21 12.33
N ASP A 139 9.64 15.40 12.17
CA ASP A 139 11.01 15.84 11.92
C ASP A 139 11.41 15.58 10.47
N SER A 140 11.50 16.64 9.69
CA SER A 140 11.81 16.58 8.26
C SER A 140 13.25 16.08 7.95
N ARG A 141 14.13 16.00 8.95
CA ARG A 141 15.49 15.45 8.75
C ARG A 141 15.43 13.99 8.29
N TYR A 142 14.52 13.19 8.83
CA TYR A 142 14.34 11.81 8.42
C TYR A 142 13.85 11.69 6.96
N ALA A 143 12.95 12.59 6.55
CA ALA A 143 12.50 12.63 5.16
C ALA A 143 13.63 13.06 4.20
N ALA A 144 14.47 14.02 4.63
CA ALA A 144 15.64 14.42 3.85
C ALA A 144 16.65 13.27 3.73
N GLU A 145 16.94 12.56 4.82
CA GLU A 145 17.81 11.38 4.82
C GLU A 145 17.26 10.27 3.89
N ALA A 146 15.95 10.00 3.94
CA ALA A 146 15.32 9.06 3.05
C ALA A 146 15.48 9.44 1.57
N LEU A 147 15.34 10.74 1.26
CA LEU A 147 15.54 11.24 -0.10
C LEU A 147 17.01 11.15 -0.53
N ASP A 148 17.94 11.49 0.34
CA ASP A 148 19.38 11.36 0.06
C ASP A 148 19.75 9.91 -0.23
N TRP A 149 19.19 8.95 0.52
CA TRP A 149 19.38 7.54 0.24
C TRP A 149 18.83 7.16 -1.15
N VAL A 150 17.63 7.61 -1.50
CA VAL A 150 17.03 7.34 -2.84
C VAL A 150 17.93 7.91 -3.94
N VAL A 151 18.46 9.12 -3.76
CA VAL A 151 19.41 9.74 -4.72
C VAL A 151 20.66 8.90 -4.84
N ALA A 152 21.26 8.48 -3.73
CA ALA A 152 22.46 7.64 -3.74
C ALA A 152 22.22 6.28 -4.44
N GLN A 153 21.06 5.63 -4.18
CA GLN A 153 20.69 4.43 -4.91
C GLN A 153 20.57 4.70 -6.41
N ASN A 154 19.91 5.79 -6.77
CA ASN A 154 19.73 6.17 -8.16
C ASN A 154 21.06 6.45 -8.86
N GLU A 155 22.01 7.12 -8.21
CA GLU A 155 23.34 7.39 -8.76
C GLU A 155 24.14 6.11 -9.02
N ALA A 156 24.01 5.11 -8.14
CA ALA A 156 24.70 3.83 -8.26
C ALA A 156 24.13 2.93 -9.39
N LEU A 157 22.91 3.16 -9.84
CA LEU A 157 22.29 2.38 -10.92
C LEU A 157 22.83 2.78 -12.30
N PRO A 158 22.90 1.83 -13.26
CA PRO A 158 23.21 2.14 -14.66
C PRO A 158 22.18 3.11 -15.28
N ASP A 159 22.58 3.88 -16.28
CA ASP A 159 21.74 4.91 -16.92
C ASP A 159 20.39 4.36 -17.43
N GLY A 160 20.37 3.15 -17.97
CA GLY A 160 19.14 2.48 -18.43
C GLY A 160 18.23 1.97 -17.33
N GLU A 161 18.72 1.99 -16.07
CA GLU A 161 18.07 1.35 -14.93
C GLU A 161 17.74 2.33 -13.79
N LYS A 162 17.78 3.62 -14.05
CA LYS A 162 17.54 4.67 -13.08
C LYS A 162 16.11 4.59 -12.49
N ILE A 163 15.98 5.02 -11.23
CA ILE A 163 14.68 5.26 -10.60
C ILE A 163 13.97 6.37 -11.37
N ARG A 164 12.77 6.11 -11.82
CA ARG A 164 11.99 7.02 -12.70
C ARG A 164 10.90 7.78 -11.97
N VAL A 165 10.44 7.24 -10.84
CA VAL A 165 9.33 7.78 -10.06
C VAL A 165 9.71 7.75 -8.60
N VAL A 166 9.40 8.81 -7.87
CA VAL A 166 9.47 8.86 -6.41
C VAL A 166 8.10 9.25 -5.89
N SER A 167 7.54 8.43 -5.03
CA SER A 167 6.27 8.69 -4.33
C SER A 167 6.56 9.07 -2.89
N VAL A 168 6.03 10.21 -2.47
CA VAL A 168 6.09 10.68 -1.07
C VAL A 168 4.68 11.05 -0.66
N SER A 169 4.01 10.13 0.06
CA SER A 169 2.62 10.33 0.50
C SER A 169 2.58 11.03 1.86
N ALA A 170 3.30 12.14 1.97
CA ALA A 170 3.38 12.96 3.16
C ALA A 170 3.39 14.43 2.78
N ALA A 171 2.79 15.25 3.62
CA ALA A 171 2.92 16.71 3.55
C ALA A 171 3.56 17.21 4.85
N PRO A 172 4.31 18.32 4.82
CA PRO A 172 4.71 18.98 6.06
C PRO A 172 3.45 19.27 6.87
N GLY A 173 3.38 18.73 8.09
CA GLY A 173 2.34 19.14 9.02
C GLY A 173 2.41 20.65 9.19
N ASN A 174 1.28 21.33 9.30
CA ASN A 174 1.26 22.75 9.67
C ASN A 174 1.90 22.85 11.05
N ALA A 175 3.20 23.08 11.09
CA ALA A 175 3.85 23.59 12.27
C ALA A 175 3.26 25.00 12.45
N GLU A 176 2.35 25.11 13.41
CA GLU A 176 1.86 26.36 14.01
C GLU A 176 1.71 27.55 13.03
N MET A 177 0.46 27.77 12.59
CA MET A 177 0.08 29.15 12.30
C MET A 177 -0.30 29.86 13.60
#